data_b729ffbeced9c36e89d42c90b4666e38
#
_entry.id   b729ffbeced9c36e89d42c90b4666e38
#
_cell.length_a   1.000
_cell.length_b   1.000
_cell.length_c   1.000
_cell.angle_alpha   90.00
_cell.angle_beta   90.00
_cell.angle_gamma   90.00
#
_symmetry.space_group_name_H-M   'P 1'
#
loop_
_entity.id
_entity.type
_entity.pdbx_description
1 polymer ?
#
loop_
_entity_poly.entity_id
_entity_poly.type
_entity_poly.pdbx_seq_one_letter_code
_entity_poly.pdbx_strand_id
1 'polypeptide(L)'
;MKYLFLWLTIFAFSISFSQNTASISGRITVENKEMQQATILLLKTKYKTQTDSLGVYKIENIPAGNYKVQISSLGLKTITKNIILKEKENLILDFELKDNENELNEVVVSGTLKAVKRLESAVPVEVYSPVFFKKNPTASIYEALQNV
;
A
#
# COMPACT_ATOMS: atom_id res chain seq x y z
N MET A 1 16.11 -41.16 47.67
CA MET A 1 14.76 -41.00 47.07
C MET A 1 14.33 -39.53 46.90
N LYS A 2 14.70 -38.59 47.81
CA LYS A 2 14.34 -37.16 47.65
C LYS A 2 14.85 -36.50 46.37
N TYR A 3 16.04 -36.81 45.93
CA TYR A 3 16.66 -36.21 44.75
C TYR A 3 16.14 -36.78 43.41
N LEU A 4 15.60 -38.01 43.43
CA LEU A 4 14.98 -38.61 42.25
C LEU A 4 13.69 -37.87 41.85
N PHE A 5 12.89 -37.46 42.86
CA PHE A 5 11.68 -36.64 42.60
C PHE A 5 12.02 -35.25 42.09
N LEU A 6 13.11 -34.64 42.55
CA LEU A 6 13.55 -33.33 42.07
C LEU A 6 13.99 -33.40 40.56
N TRP A 7 14.67 -34.48 40.19
CA TRP A 7 15.06 -34.71 38.79
C TRP A 7 13.88 -34.99 37.90
N LEU A 8 12.87 -35.69 38.38
CA LEU A 8 11.65 -35.99 37.64
C LEU A 8 10.81 -34.72 37.39
N THR A 9 10.77 -33.81 38.37
CA THR A 9 10.06 -32.53 38.21
C THR A 9 10.75 -31.57 37.21
N ILE A 10 12.08 -31.56 37.18
CA ILE A 10 12.85 -30.75 36.22
C ILE A 10 12.65 -31.30 34.80
N PHE A 11 12.57 -32.63 34.62
CA PHE A 11 12.33 -33.26 33.30
C PHE A 11 10.91 -33.03 32.80
N ALA A 12 9.93 -32.92 33.65
CA ALA A 12 8.54 -32.63 33.25
C ALA A 12 8.31 -31.20 32.72
N PHE A 13 9.19 -30.25 33.11
CA PHE A 13 9.11 -28.86 32.63
C PHE A 13 9.63 -28.67 31.20
N SER A 14 10.24 -29.67 30.59
CA SER A 14 10.75 -29.62 29.20
C SER A 14 9.70 -29.94 28.13
N ILE A 15 8.40 -29.89 28.47
CA ILE A 15 7.35 -29.98 27.43
C ILE A 15 7.37 -28.68 26.65
N SER A 16 8.21 -28.66 25.64
CA SER A 16 8.25 -27.60 24.65
C SER A 16 6.90 -27.54 23.96
N PHE A 17 6.15 -26.47 24.19
CA PHE A 17 4.96 -26.18 23.41
C PHE A 17 5.41 -26.02 21.94
N SER A 18 5.25 -27.06 21.14
CA SER A 18 5.36 -26.97 19.70
C SER A 18 4.31 -25.95 19.24
N GLN A 19 4.76 -24.72 18.97
CA GLN A 19 3.87 -23.70 18.46
C GLN A 19 3.40 -24.14 17.07
N ASN A 20 2.11 -24.36 16.92
CA ASN A 20 1.47 -24.66 15.65
C ASN A 20 1.48 -23.40 14.79
N THR A 21 2.65 -23.09 14.21
CA THR A 21 2.84 -21.91 13.37
C THR A 21 2.74 -22.26 11.91
N ALA A 22 2.26 -21.32 11.12
CA ALA A 22 2.23 -21.36 9.67
C ALA A 22 3.35 -20.47 9.09
N SER A 23 3.56 -20.58 7.80
CA SER A 23 4.42 -19.68 7.04
C SER A 23 3.74 -19.20 5.76
N ILE A 24 4.17 -18.04 5.30
CA ILE A 24 3.78 -17.49 4.00
C ILE A 24 5.06 -17.29 3.19
N SER A 25 5.05 -17.72 1.96
CA SER A 25 6.13 -17.49 1.00
C SER A 25 5.56 -17.16 -0.37
N GLY A 26 6.37 -16.63 -1.25
CA GLY A 26 5.95 -16.35 -2.61
C GLY A 26 6.92 -15.44 -3.33
N ARG A 27 6.54 -15.03 -4.52
CA ARG A 27 7.31 -14.14 -5.39
C ARG A 27 6.49 -12.92 -5.73
N ILE A 28 7.17 -11.77 -5.84
CA ILE A 28 6.57 -10.52 -6.28
C ILE A 28 7.22 -10.11 -7.59
N THR A 29 6.40 -9.82 -8.58
CA THR A 29 6.81 -9.36 -9.91
C THR A 29 6.15 -8.05 -10.27
N VAL A 30 6.77 -7.31 -11.19
CA VAL A 30 6.23 -6.13 -11.86
C VAL A 30 6.51 -6.29 -13.34
N GLU A 31 5.49 -6.28 -14.19
CA GLU A 31 5.65 -6.49 -15.65
C GLU A 31 6.49 -7.73 -15.99
N ASN A 32 6.25 -8.84 -15.31
CA ASN A 32 7.00 -10.10 -15.41
C ASN A 32 8.50 -10.02 -15.00
N LYS A 33 8.94 -8.91 -14.38
CA LYS A 33 10.27 -8.78 -13.81
C LYS A 33 10.25 -8.97 -12.30
N GLU A 34 11.30 -9.52 -11.75
CA GLU A 34 11.45 -9.76 -10.32
C GLU A 34 11.54 -8.44 -9.55
N MET A 35 10.73 -8.29 -8.49
CA MET A 35 10.66 -7.07 -7.70
C MET A 35 11.42 -7.25 -6.38
N GLN A 36 12.57 -6.58 -6.27
CA GLN A 36 13.35 -6.52 -5.03
C GLN A 36 12.86 -5.41 -4.10
N GLN A 37 13.07 -5.57 -2.80
CA GLN A 37 12.75 -4.59 -1.76
C GLN A 37 11.26 -4.20 -1.67
N ALA A 38 10.36 -5.01 -2.22
CA ALA A 38 8.94 -4.85 -1.92
C ALA A 38 8.66 -5.24 -0.47
N THR A 39 7.86 -4.47 0.22
CA THR A 39 7.50 -4.70 1.62
C THR A 39 6.21 -5.50 1.71
N ILE A 40 6.25 -6.60 2.45
CA ILE A 40 5.11 -7.45 2.77
C ILE A 40 4.83 -7.32 4.26
N LEU A 41 3.60 -6.94 4.61
CA LEU A 41 3.16 -6.69 5.98
C LEU A 41 1.84 -7.41 6.26
N LEU A 42 1.76 -8.15 7.37
CA LEU A 42 0.48 -8.60 7.91
C LEU A 42 -0.09 -7.49 8.80
N LEU A 43 -1.16 -6.84 8.31
CA LEU A 43 -1.77 -5.70 8.98
C LEU A 43 -2.20 -6.04 10.40
N LYS A 44 -2.02 -5.10 11.32
CA LYS A 44 -2.31 -5.22 12.76
C LYS A 44 -1.47 -6.29 13.49
N THR A 45 -0.32 -6.66 12.91
CA THR A 45 0.63 -7.60 13.53
C THR A 45 2.06 -7.07 13.44
N LYS A 46 3.00 -7.79 14.06
CA LYS A 46 4.45 -7.52 13.96
C LYS A 46 5.13 -8.19 12.75
N TYR A 47 4.40 -9.02 12.01
CA TYR A 47 4.96 -9.83 10.92
C TYR A 47 5.14 -9.00 9.66
N LYS A 48 6.39 -8.79 9.29
CA LYS A 48 6.78 -8.07 8.06
C LYS A 48 8.06 -8.66 7.49
N THR A 49 8.22 -8.56 6.18
CA THR A 49 9.44 -8.94 5.47
C THR A 49 9.59 -8.08 4.21
N GLN A 50 10.70 -8.24 3.50
CA GLN A 50 10.93 -7.66 2.19
C GLN A 50 11.35 -8.74 1.21
N THR A 51 11.12 -8.50 -0.08
CA THR A 51 11.62 -9.39 -1.13
C THR A 51 13.13 -9.26 -1.29
N ASP A 52 13.76 -10.37 -1.60
CA ASP A 52 15.18 -10.44 -1.99
C ASP A 52 15.41 -9.96 -3.43
N SER A 53 16.64 -10.17 -3.95
CA SER A 53 17.03 -9.80 -5.31
C SER A 53 16.28 -10.59 -6.41
N LEU A 54 15.71 -11.73 -6.07
CA LEU A 54 14.91 -12.59 -6.95
C LEU A 54 13.41 -12.39 -6.79
N GLY A 55 13.01 -11.35 -6.03
CA GLY A 55 11.61 -11.06 -5.76
C GLY A 55 10.95 -12.06 -4.81
N VAL A 56 11.70 -12.93 -4.14
CA VAL A 56 11.17 -13.96 -3.24
C VAL A 56 11.06 -13.42 -1.83
N TYR A 57 10.00 -13.79 -1.13
CA TYR A 57 9.79 -13.44 0.27
C TYR A 57 9.34 -14.64 1.10
N LYS A 58 9.60 -14.58 2.40
CA LYS A 58 9.14 -15.57 3.37
C LYS A 58 8.86 -14.91 4.72
N ILE A 59 7.76 -15.30 5.35
CA ILE A 59 7.41 -14.95 6.74
C ILE A 59 7.10 -16.26 7.45
N GLU A 60 7.79 -16.52 8.56
CA GLU A 60 7.66 -17.74 9.35
C GLU A 60 7.08 -17.45 10.73
N ASN A 61 6.73 -18.51 11.44
CA ASN A 61 6.26 -18.47 12.83
C ASN A 61 4.99 -17.62 13.01
N ILE A 62 4.08 -17.68 12.04
CA ILE A 62 2.80 -16.97 12.10
C ILE A 62 1.78 -17.91 12.75
N PRO A 63 1.09 -17.51 13.82
CA PRO A 63 -0.02 -18.30 14.37
C PRO A 63 -1.10 -18.55 13.32
N ALA A 64 -1.83 -19.66 13.44
CA ALA A 64 -3.00 -19.88 12.60
C ALA A 64 -4.07 -18.79 12.86
N GLY A 65 -4.74 -18.34 11.80
CA GLY A 65 -5.74 -17.27 11.93
C GLY A 65 -6.06 -16.56 10.61
N ASN A 66 -6.92 -15.54 10.72
CA ASN A 66 -7.30 -14.71 9.59
C ASN A 66 -6.42 -13.45 9.56
N TYR A 67 -5.80 -13.19 8.42
CA TYR A 67 -4.88 -12.07 8.26
C TYR A 67 -5.22 -11.27 7.02
N LYS A 68 -4.79 -10.02 7.02
CA LYS A 68 -4.81 -9.16 5.85
C LYS A 68 -3.37 -8.83 5.47
N VAL A 69 -2.91 -9.38 4.36
CA VAL A 69 -1.57 -9.14 3.80
C VAL A 69 -1.62 -7.87 2.97
N GLN A 70 -0.70 -6.98 3.20
CA GLN A 70 -0.47 -5.78 2.40
C GLN A 70 0.91 -5.86 1.76
N ILE A 71 0.96 -5.60 0.47
CA ILE A 71 2.18 -5.53 -0.31
C ILE A 71 2.31 -4.12 -0.85
N SER A 72 3.47 -3.50 -0.62
CA SER A 72 3.78 -2.15 -1.06
C SER A 72 5.21 -2.03 -1.56
N SER A 73 5.41 -1.19 -2.55
CA SER A 73 6.72 -0.77 -3.03
C SER A 73 6.65 0.67 -3.54
N LEU A 74 7.80 1.31 -3.64
CA LEU A 74 7.88 2.71 -4.09
C LEU A 74 7.42 2.82 -5.55
N GLY A 75 6.51 3.76 -5.83
CA GLY A 75 5.99 3.99 -7.17
C GLY A 75 4.95 2.99 -7.65
N LEU A 76 4.63 1.94 -6.88
CA LEU A 76 3.69 0.91 -7.27
C LEU A 76 2.38 0.96 -6.47
N LYS A 77 1.31 0.48 -7.09
CA LYS A 77 0.00 0.38 -6.44
C LYS A 77 0.03 -0.66 -5.32
N THR A 78 -0.31 -0.25 -4.11
CA THR A 78 -0.40 -1.16 -2.95
C THR A 78 -1.53 -2.18 -3.14
N ILE A 79 -1.21 -3.46 -2.96
CA ILE A 79 -2.18 -4.55 -2.98
C ILE A 79 -2.47 -5.00 -1.55
N THR A 80 -3.75 -5.31 -1.29
CA THR A 80 -4.17 -5.89 -0.02
C THR A 80 -5.04 -7.12 -0.27
N LYS A 81 -4.73 -8.25 0.41
CA LYS A 81 -5.45 -9.51 0.25
C LYS A 81 -5.77 -10.12 1.62
N ASN A 82 -7.01 -10.60 1.80
CA ASN A 82 -7.37 -11.38 2.98
C ASN A 82 -6.92 -12.83 2.78
N ILE A 83 -6.36 -13.42 3.82
CA ILE A 83 -5.90 -14.81 3.83
C ILE A 83 -6.32 -15.50 5.12
N ILE A 84 -6.41 -16.81 5.06
CA ILE A 84 -6.65 -17.68 6.22
C ILE A 84 -5.46 -18.62 6.30
N LEU A 85 -4.76 -18.63 7.42
CA LEU A 85 -3.65 -19.53 7.69
C LEU A 85 -4.12 -20.64 8.63
N LYS A 86 -3.93 -21.88 8.22
CA LYS A 86 -4.16 -23.07 9.04
C LYS A 86 -2.86 -23.42 9.79
N GLU A 87 -2.99 -24.23 10.83
CA GLU A 87 -1.85 -24.74 11.57
C GLU A 87 -0.90 -25.53 10.66
N LYS A 88 0.41 -25.28 10.81
CA LYS A 88 1.49 -25.93 10.05
C LYS A 88 1.39 -25.75 8.52
N GLU A 89 0.61 -24.78 8.05
CA GLU A 89 0.44 -24.51 6.64
C GLU A 89 1.61 -23.67 6.09
N ASN A 90 2.08 -24.05 4.89
CA ASN A 90 2.96 -23.22 4.07
C ASN A 90 2.12 -22.64 2.93
N LEU A 91 1.61 -21.43 3.09
CA LEU A 91 0.80 -20.76 2.09
C LEU A 91 1.72 -20.07 1.07
N ILE A 92 1.60 -20.45 -0.20
CA ILE A 92 2.33 -19.79 -1.29
C ILE A 92 1.43 -18.74 -1.92
N LEU A 93 1.93 -17.50 -1.97
CA LEU A 93 1.20 -16.35 -2.51
C LEU A 93 2.12 -15.52 -3.40
N ASP A 94 1.89 -15.60 -4.70
CA ASP A 94 2.55 -14.77 -5.68
C ASP A 94 1.70 -13.53 -5.98
N PHE A 95 2.37 -12.40 -6.20
CA PHE A 95 1.72 -11.13 -6.52
C PHE A 95 2.40 -10.45 -7.70
N GLU A 96 1.60 -9.93 -8.58
CA GLU A 96 2.03 -9.02 -9.62
C GLU A 96 1.59 -7.61 -9.26
N LEU A 97 2.57 -6.73 -8.99
CA LEU A 97 2.32 -5.32 -8.74
C LEU A 97 2.25 -4.59 -10.08
N LYS A 98 1.40 -3.58 -10.13
CA LYS A 98 1.29 -2.68 -11.27
C LYS A 98 1.84 -1.32 -10.88
N ASP A 99 2.37 -0.61 -11.85
CA ASP A 99 2.73 0.78 -11.65
C ASP A 99 1.54 1.53 -11.05
N ASN A 100 1.83 2.38 -10.11
CA ASN A 100 0.89 3.39 -9.72
C ASN A 100 0.88 4.37 -10.91
N GLU A 101 0.22 3.97 -12.02
CA GLU A 101 -0.31 4.98 -12.91
C GLU A 101 -1.11 5.85 -11.95
N ASN A 102 -0.46 6.92 -11.46
CA ASN A 102 -1.24 8.08 -11.15
C ASN A 102 -2.10 8.20 -12.40
N GLU A 103 -3.38 7.84 -12.33
CA GLU A 103 -4.36 8.64 -12.96
C GLU A 103 -3.96 10.04 -12.52
N LEU A 104 -3.08 10.69 -13.29
CA LEU A 104 -3.28 12.07 -13.58
C LEU A 104 -4.72 12.02 -14.08
N ASN A 105 -5.66 12.07 -13.12
CA ASN A 105 -6.94 12.63 -13.42
C ASN A 105 -6.50 13.97 -13.98
N GLU A 106 -6.26 13.95 -15.29
CA GLU A 106 -6.39 15.13 -16.09
C GLU A 106 -7.71 15.66 -15.54
N VAL A 107 -7.58 16.66 -14.66
CA VAL A 107 -8.72 17.43 -14.26
C VAL A 107 -9.09 18.05 -15.58
N VAL A 108 -9.85 17.27 -16.37
CA VAL A 108 -10.67 17.82 -17.42
C VAL A 108 -11.57 18.74 -16.63
N VAL A 109 -11.14 19.99 -16.55
CA VAL A 109 -11.96 21.09 -16.13
C VAL A 109 -12.98 21.21 -17.24
N SER A 110 -13.86 20.19 -17.31
CA SER A 110 -15.08 20.30 -18.08
C SER A 110 -15.83 21.42 -17.39
N GLY A 111 -15.85 22.57 -18.07
CA GLY A 111 -16.24 23.88 -17.60
C GLY A 111 -17.65 24.03 -17.04
N THR A 112 -18.01 23.21 -16.08
CA THR A 112 -19.00 23.52 -15.06
C THR A 112 -18.26 24.15 -13.89
N LEU A 113 -17.90 25.41 -14.07
CA LEU A 113 -17.55 26.31 -12.99
C LEU A 113 -18.67 26.27 -11.95
N LYS A 114 -18.57 25.39 -10.95
CA LYS A 114 -19.24 25.66 -9.69
C LYS A 114 -18.65 26.98 -9.20
N ALA A 115 -19.48 28.01 -9.17
CA ALA A 115 -19.12 29.31 -8.63
C ALA A 115 -18.61 29.08 -7.20
N VAL A 116 -17.29 29.07 -7.01
CA VAL A 116 -16.68 29.10 -5.69
C VAL A 116 -17.01 30.49 -5.13
N LYS A 117 -17.71 30.54 -3.99
CA LYS A 117 -18.01 31.79 -3.35
C LYS A 117 -16.71 32.53 -3.07
N ARG A 118 -16.58 33.75 -3.53
CA ARG A 118 -15.43 34.67 -3.38
C ARG A 118 -14.86 34.75 -1.95
N LEU A 119 -15.64 34.33 -0.96
CA LEU A 119 -15.32 34.37 0.46
C LEU A 119 -14.43 33.19 0.97
N GLU A 120 -14.22 32.17 0.19
CA GLU A 120 -13.43 30.98 0.60
C GLU A 120 -12.00 30.99 0.06
N SER A 121 -11.61 31.93 -0.79
CA SER A 121 -10.25 32.03 -1.30
C SER A 121 -9.44 33.00 -0.44
N ALA A 122 -8.37 32.54 0.16
CA ALA A 122 -7.42 33.37 0.90
C ALA A 122 -6.60 34.32 -0.01
N VAL A 123 -6.70 34.16 -1.32
CA VAL A 123 -6.08 35.00 -2.36
C VAL A 123 -7.19 35.43 -3.33
N PRO A 124 -7.31 36.72 -3.68
CA PRO A 124 -8.28 37.16 -4.67
C PRO A 124 -7.92 36.56 -6.02
N VAL A 125 -8.74 35.61 -6.48
CA VAL A 125 -8.59 34.99 -7.80
C VAL A 125 -9.69 35.53 -8.70
N GLU A 126 -9.30 36.25 -9.75
CA GLU A 126 -10.22 36.67 -10.81
C GLU A 126 -10.19 35.64 -11.93
N VAL A 127 -11.35 35.08 -12.24
CA VAL A 127 -11.49 34.06 -13.28
C VAL A 127 -12.18 34.68 -14.50
N TYR A 128 -11.43 34.79 -15.58
CA TYR A 128 -11.95 35.28 -16.85
C TYR A 128 -12.37 34.13 -17.75
N SER A 129 -13.62 34.16 -18.22
CA SER A 129 -14.15 33.12 -19.10
C SER A 129 -13.63 33.30 -20.55
N PRO A 130 -13.58 32.24 -21.37
CA PRO A 130 -13.25 32.35 -22.78
C PRO A 130 -14.15 33.32 -23.56
N VAL A 131 -15.37 33.56 -23.10
CA VAL A 131 -16.31 34.52 -23.65
C VAL A 131 -15.85 35.96 -23.44
N PHE A 132 -15.15 36.26 -22.33
CA PHE A 132 -14.58 37.59 -22.06
C PHE A 132 -13.57 37.96 -23.18
N PHE A 133 -12.65 37.02 -23.50
CA PHE A 133 -11.63 37.23 -24.52
C PHE A 133 -12.21 37.32 -25.96
N LYS A 134 -13.34 36.64 -26.21
CA LYS A 134 -14.04 36.78 -27.49
C LYS A 134 -14.71 38.14 -27.68
N LYS A 135 -15.17 38.76 -26.60
CA LYS A 135 -15.80 40.12 -26.64
C LYS A 135 -14.75 41.22 -26.64
N ASN A 136 -13.56 40.96 -26.19
CA ASN A 136 -12.43 41.90 -26.15
C ASN A 136 -11.27 41.37 -27.00
N PRO A 137 -11.37 41.33 -28.30
CA PRO A 137 -10.32 40.83 -29.19
C PRO A 137 -9.13 41.79 -29.16
N THR A 138 -8.10 41.45 -28.42
CA THR A 138 -6.84 42.16 -28.33
C THR A 138 -5.71 41.32 -28.86
N ALA A 139 -4.64 41.94 -29.38
CA ALA A 139 -3.48 41.22 -29.88
C ALA A 139 -2.66 40.51 -28.78
N SER A 140 -2.90 40.89 -27.54
CA SER A 140 -2.19 40.32 -26.35
C SER A 140 -3.11 40.15 -25.16
N ILE A 141 -2.91 39.10 -24.38
CA ILE A 141 -3.61 38.88 -23.12
C ILE A 141 -3.35 40.05 -22.12
N TYR A 142 -2.17 40.66 -22.19
CA TYR A 142 -1.84 41.82 -21.34
C TYR A 142 -2.72 43.05 -21.66
N GLU A 143 -3.03 43.31 -22.93
CA GLU A 143 -3.91 44.41 -23.31
C GLU A 143 -5.37 44.14 -22.93
N ALA A 144 -5.80 42.86 -22.98
CA ALA A 144 -7.14 42.46 -22.55
C ALA A 144 -7.37 42.69 -21.05
N LEU A 145 -6.34 42.54 -20.23
CA LEU A 145 -6.40 42.71 -18.79
C LEU A 145 -6.28 44.18 -18.32
N GLN A 146 -5.83 45.09 -19.19
CA GLN A 146 -5.81 46.53 -18.89
C GLN A 146 -7.20 47.19 -18.91
N ASN A 147 -8.17 46.55 -19.52
CA ASN A 147 -9.55 47.05 -19.66
C ASN A 147 -10.52 46.51 -18.57
N VAL A 148 -9.99 45.99 -17.46
CA VAL A 148 -10.77 45.44 -16.34
C VAL A 148 -10.81 46.37 -15.17
#